data_26ac094b479af03bb6c4050c3ae69332
#
_entry.id   26ac094b479af03bb6c4050c3ae69332
#
_cell.length_a   1.000
_cell.length_b   1.000
_cell.length_c   1.000
_cell.angle_alpha   90.00
_cell.angle_beta   90.00
_cell.angle_gamma   90.00
#
_symmetry.space_group_name_H-M   'P 1'
#
loop_
_entity.id
_entity.type
_entity.pdbx_description
1 polymer ?
#
loop_
_entity_poly.entity_id
_entity_poly.type
_entity_poly.pdbx_seq_one_letter_code
_entity_poly.pdbx_strand_id
1 'polypeptide(L)'
;MRTIGKHGLALTVTLALSLAATGAWAQSEEQKKDTTGTNPINFSRDFRIYNEFTELNTEGDGTQNVTTAEIRLPFADGAWQWRLRARYTSIEADLNDDGSDDIDENGLGDWDMRFLTVLSLDKTTGQAWATGLEVFLDTADEDALGSGATSLGPQVFWVQFFKGGLFAPGLQYKFSVDEDDGRDEVEQILIDLNYLKMADDKLSWFFTDPQLIFDNEADVEYAIVDLEWGWMMANWNPDAKGQSFYVRPSFGVGADRPTEG
;
A
#
# COMPACT_ATOMS: atom_id res chain seq x y z
N MET A 1 -12.80 -11.21 34.88
CA MET A 1 -14.03 -11.03 34.06
C MET A 1 -13.54 -10.12 32.95
N ARG A 2 -13.13 -10.69 31.79
CA ARG A 2 -12.62 -9.92 30.65
C ARG A 2 -13.83 -9.25 29.99
N THR A 3 -13.84 -7.94 29.95
CA THR A 3 -14.77 -7.14 29.16
C THR A 3 -14.45 -7.36 27.69
N ILE A 4 -15.42 -7.86 26.94
CA ILE A 4 -15.31 -7.99 25.49
C ILE A 4 -15.28 -6.55 24.94
N GLY A 5 -14.11 -6.14 24.45
CA GLY A 5 -13.90 -4.82 23.85
C GLY A 5 -14.84 -4.63 22.64
N LYS A 6 -15.31 -3.42 22.47
CA LYS A 6 -16.11 -3.00 21.33
C LYS A 6 -15.23 -3.11 20.08
N HIS A 7 -15.58 -4.02 19.16
CA HIS A 7 -14.93 -4.11 17.86
C HIS A 7 -15.22 -2.82 17.07
N GLY A 8 -14.25 -1.93 16.99
CA GLY A 8 -14.33 -0.76 16.14
C GLY A 8 -14.09 -1.13 14.67
N LEU A 9 -14.84 -0.55 13.77
CA LEU A 9 -14.62 -0.62 12.35
C LEU A 9 -13.87 0.65 11.92
N ALA A 10 -12.59 0.54 11.60
CA ALA A 10 -11.86 1.65 10.99
C ALA A 10 -12.23 1.73 9.50
N LEU A 11 -12.67 2.90 9.04
CA LEU A 11 -12.96 3.17 7.63
C LEU A 11 -11.86 4.07 7.07
N THR A 12 -11.07 3.56 6.14
CA THR A 12 -10.10 4.35 5.37
C THR A 12 -10.61 4.60 3.95
N VAL A 13 -10.59 5.82 3.49
CA VAL A 13 -10.94 6.17 2.12
C VAL A 13 -9.71 6.77 1.43
N THR A 14 -9.21 6.08 0.41
CA THR A 14 -8.08 6.54 -0.42
C THR A 14 -8.60 7.16 -1.71
N LEU A 15 -8.27 8.42 -1.96
CA LEU A 15 -8.50 9.09 -3.24
C LEU A 15 -7.16 9.34 -3.91
N ALA A 16 -6.96 8.78 -5.11
CA ALA A 16 -5.68 8.89 -5.82
C ALA A 16 -5.83 9.34 -7.26
N LEU A 17 -4.88 10.16 -7.68
CA LEU A 17 -4.67 10.57 -9.06
C LEU A 17 -3.31 10.05 -9.52
N SER A 18 -3.29 9.16 -10.53
CA SER A 18 -2.04 8.69 -11.14
C SER A 18 -1.79 9.39 -12.47
N LEU A 19 -0.61 9.97 -12.60
CA LEU A 19 -0.11 10.63 -13.80
C LEU A 19 0.98 9.76 -14.43
N ALA A 20 0.67 9.07 -15.53
CA ALA A 20 1.69 8.37 -16.30
C ALA A 20 2.50 9.39 -17.11
N ALA A 21 3.78 9.58 -16.78
CA ALA A 21 4.68 10.39 -17.58
C ALA A 21 4.97 9.64 -18.90
N THR A 22 4.38 10.09 -20.00
CA THR A 22 4.64 9.56 -21.35
C THR A 22 6.02 9.99 -21.84
N GLY A 23 7.06 9.36 -21.33
CA GLY A 23 8.40 9.43 -21.92
C GLY A 23 8.56 8.30 -22.93
N ALA A 24 8.68 8.64 -24.21
CA ALA A 24 8.90 7.69 -25.30
C ALA A 24 10.29 7.02 -25.17
N TRP A 25 10.31 5.80 -24.61
CA TRP A 25 11.41 4.86 -24.74
C TRP A 25 10.84 3.57 -25.32
N ALA A 26 11.45 3.10 -26.40
CA ALA A 26 11.02 1.94 -27.13
C ALA A 26 10.96 0.69 -26.25
N GLN A 27 9.76 0.26 -25.88
CA GLN A 27 9.46 -1.07 -25.40
C GLN A 27 8.86 -1.88 -26.53
N SER A 28 9.27 -3.14 -26.63
CA SER A 28 8.74 -4.10 -27.62
C SER A 28 7.20 -4.16 -27.54
N GLU A 29 6.54 -4.14 -28.69
CA GLU A 29 5.09 -4.03 -28.88
C GLU A 29 4.24 -5.18 -28.29
N GLU A 30 4.79 -6.11 -27.52
CA GLU A 30 4.09 -7.34 -27.12
C GLU A 30 3.55 -7.38 -25.68
N GLN A 31 3.89 -6.47 -24.81
CA GLN A 31 3.22 -6.36 -23.51
C GLN A 31 2.21 -5.21 -23.57
N LYS A 32 0.94 -5.55 -23.78
CA LYS A 32 -0.16 -4.61 -23.53
C LYS A 32 -0.08 -4.18 -22.07
N LYS A 33 0.51 -3.02 -21.88
CA LYS A 33 0.85 -2.42 -20.62
C LYS A 33 -0.41 -2.32 -19.76
N ASP A 34 -0.44 -3.02 -18.64
CA ASP A 34 -1.38 -2.74 -17.59
C ASP A 34 -1.07 -1.34 -17.05
N THR A 35 -2.01 -0.43 -17.18
CA THR A 35 -1.88 0.97 -16.77
C THR A 35 -2.56 1.24 -15.43
N THR A 36 -3.09 0.21 -14.76
CA THR A 36 -3.72 0.36 -13.43
C THR A 36 -2.69 0.58 -12.35
N GLY A 37 -1.47 0.04 -12.56
CA GLY A 37 -0.38 0.07 -11.60
C GLY A 37 -0.61 -0.82 -10.37
N THR A 38 -1.66 -1.62 -10.35
CA THR A 38 -1.98 -2.57 -9.27
C THR A 38 -1.30 -3.93 -9.46
N ASN A 39 -0.82 -4.24 -10.67
CA ASN A 39 -0.14 -5.48 -10.98
C ASN A 39 1.31 -5.47 -10.42
N PRO A 40 1.67 -6.35 -9.47
CA PRO A 40 2.97 -6.33 -8.81
C PRO A 40 4.15 -6.64 -9.73
N ILE A 41 3.91 -7.24 -10.90
CA ILE A 41 4.97 -7.57 -11.88
C ILE A 41 4.94 -6.70 -13.15
N ASN A 42 4.12 -5.66 -13.16
CA ASN A 42 4.11 -4.68 -14.25
C ASN A 42 5.08 -3.53 -13.95
N PHE A 43 6.32 -3.67 -14.37
CA PHE A 43 7.38 -2.69 -14.14
C PHE A 43 7.26 -1.51 -15.10
N SER A 44 6.27 -0.65 -14.86
CA SER A 44 6.09 0.59 -15.61
C SER A 44 6.68 1.78 -14.86
N ARG A 45 7.04 2.83 -15.63
CA ARG A 45 7.30 4.14 -15.03
C ARG A 45 5.94 4.74 -14.68
N ASP A 46 5.81 5.14 -13.42
CA ASP A 46 4.55 5.64 -12.87
C ASP A 46 4.84 6.70 -11.79
N PHE A 47 3.98 7.69 -11.71
CA PHE A 47 3.97 8.68 -10.65
C PHE A 47 2.53 8.81 -10.14
N ARG A 48 2.35 8.77 -8.82
CA ARG A 48 1.05 8.86 -8.17
C ARG A 48 1.09 9.85 -7.04
N ILE A 49 -0.04 10.51 -6.84
CA ILE A 49 -0.35 11.20 -5.59
C ILE A 49 -1.69 10.66 -5.14
N TYR A 50 -1.76 10.25 -3.89
CA TYR A 50 -3.01 9.80 -3.29
C TYR A 50 -3.09 10.29 -1.85
N ASN A 51 -4.31 10.35 -1.37
CA ASN A 51 -4.62 10.76 -0.01
C ASN A 51 -5.47 9.66 0.64
N GLU A 52 -5.10 9.33 1.88
CA GLU A 52 -5.76 8.35 2.72
C GLU A 52 -6.29 9.06 3.94
N PHE A 53 -7.58 8.93 4.18
CA PHE A 53 -8.24 9.41 5.38
C PHE A 53 -8.69 8.21 6.20
N THR A 54 -8.28 8.15 7.47
CA THR A 54 -8.58 7.07 8.39
C THR A 54 -9.26 7.63 9.63
N GLU A 55 -10.38 7.03 10.02
CA GLU A 55 -10.95 7.20 11.34
C GLU A 55 -10.26 6.22 12.29
N LEU A 56 -9.61 6.74 13.34
CA LEU A 56 -8.90 5.95 14.32
C LEU A 56 -9.90 5.41 15.35
N ASN A 57 -9.69 4.19 15.80
CA ASN A 57 -10.51 3.56 16.83
C ASN A 57 -9.83 3.71 18.19
N THR A 58 -9.68 4.95 18.65
CA THR A 58 -9.21 5.30 20.00
C THR A 58 -10.36 5.34 21.01
N GLU A 59 -10.09 5.42 22.31
CA GLU A 59 -11.14 5.61 23.35
C GLU A 59 -11.86 6.96 23.19
N GLY A 60 -11.15 8.01 22.74
CA GLY A 60 -11.69 9.22 22.16
C GLY A 60 -11.84 9.11 20.64
N ASP A 61 -12.28 10.15 19.98
CA ASP A 61 -12.36 10.22 18.53
C ASP A 61 -10.97 10.58 17.97
N GLY A 62 -10.60 10.01 16.82
CA GLY A 62 -9.36 10.35 16.16
C GLY A 62 -9.44 10.23 14.64
N THR A 63 -8.62 11.01 13.96
CA THR A 63 -8.49 10.96 12.51
C THR A 63 -7.03 11.04 12.09
N GLN A 64 -6.70 10.34 11.03
CA GLN A 64 -5.41 10.44 10.38
C GLN A 64 -5.60 10.73 8.89
N ASN A 65 -4.81 11.64 8.37
CA ASN A 65 -4.80 12.00 6.97
C ASN A 65 -3.38 11.87 6.42
N VAL A 66 -3.17 10.96 5.45
CA VAL A 66 -1.87 10.71 4.86
C VAL A 66 -1.91 11.04 3.38
N THR A 67 -1.09 11.99 2.95
CA THR A 67 -0.86 12.27 1.54
C THR A 67 0.44 11.64 1.10
N THR A 68 0.37 10.71 0.16
CA THR A 68 1.53 9.98 -0.37
C THR A 68 1.85 10.41 -1.78
N ALA A 69 3.12 10.74 -2.02
CA ALA A 69 3.70 10.84 -3.36
C ALA A 69 4.50 9.55 -3.64
N GLU A 70 4.14 8.87 -4.72
CA GLU A 70 4.78 7.62 -5.12
C GLU A 70 5.40 7.75 -6.50
N ILE A 71 6.64 7.29 -6.64
CA ILE A 71 7.32 7.14 -7.93
C ILE A 71 7.75 5.70 -8.12
N ARG A 72 7.55 5.17 -9.32
CA ARG A 72 8.01 3.83 -9.75
C ARG A 72 8.86 3.96 -10.98
N LEU A 73 10.03 3.36 -10.97
CA LEU A 73 10.98 3.39 -12.09
C LEU A 73 11.50 1.98 -12.38
N PRO A 74 11.30 1.47 -13.60
CA PRO A 74 12.00 0.28 -14.05
C PRO A 74 13.46 0.61 -14.30
N PHE A 75 14.35 -0.32 -14.01
CA PHE A 75 15.79 -0.23 -14.29
C PHE A 75 16.35 -1.60 -14.72
N ALA A 76 17.63 -1.67 -15.07
CA ALA A 76 18.26 -2.87 -15.61
C ALA A 76 17.45 -3.51 -16.78
N ASP A 77 17.15 -2.69 -17.80
CA ASP A 77 16.35 -3.07 -18.98
C ASP A 77 14.96 -3.62 -18.64
N GLY A 78 14.37 -3.15 -17.53
CA GLY A 78 13.04 -3.55 -17.06
C GLY A 78 13.03 -4.86 -16.27
N ALA A 79 14.19 -5.42 -15.93
CA ALA A 79 14.27 -6.61 -15.08
C ALA A 79 13.94 -6.32 -13.62
N TRP A 80 14.09 -5.07 -13.20
CA TRP A 80 13.83 -4.60 -11.85
C TRP A 80 12.92 -3.39 -11.87
N GLN A 81 12.17 -3.20 -10.77
CA GLN A 81 11.45 -1.97 -10.46
C GLN A 81 11.91 -1.45 -9.12
N TRP A 82 12.19 -0.15 -9.07
CA TRP A 82 12.32 0.63 -7.87
C TRP A 82 11.04 1.43 -7.63
N ARG A 83 10.59 1.49 -6.38
CA ARG A 83 9.50 2.34 -5.91
C ARG A 83 9.98 3.17 -4.73
N LEU A 84 9.59 4.43 -4.65
CA LEU A 84 9.69 5.28 -3.48
C LEU A 84 8.32 5.83 -3.14
N ARG A 85 7.98 5.80 -1.87
CA ARG A 85 6.84 6.52 -1.31
C ARG A 85 7.33 7.51 -0.27
N ALA A 86 6.91 8.77 -0.40
CA ALA A 86 7.12 9.83 0.57
C ALA A 86 5.76 10.26 1.11
N ARG A 87 5.64 10.37 2.43
CA ARG A 87 4.37 10.65 3.11
C ARG A 87 4.42 11.99 3.80
N TYR A 88 3.28 12.70 3.77
CA TYR A 88 2.95 13.79 4.65
C TYR A 88 1.72 13.39 5.44
N THR A 89 1.85 13.36 6.75
CA THR A 89 0.84 12.86 7.69
C THR A 89 0.32 14.01 8.53
N SER A 90 -0.98 14.00 8.80
CA SER A 90 -1.63 14.81 9.82
C SER A 90 -2.47 13.87 10.67
N ILE A 91 -2.30 13.91 11.98
CA ILE A 91 -3.02 13.11 12.95
C ILE A 91 -3.64 14.03 14.00
N GLU A 92 -4.91 13.78 14.30
CA GLU A 92 -5.64 14.40 15.39
C GLU A 92 -6.34 13.27 16.15
N ALA A 93 -5.98 13.03 17.39
CA ALA A 93 -6.51 11.94 18.18
C ALA A 93 -6.60 12.33 19.64
N ASP A 94 -7.72 11.98 20.27
CA ASP A 94 -7.89 11.95 21.71
C ASP A 94 -7.68 10.50 22.18
N LEU A 95 -6.58 10.24 22.86
CA LEU A 95 -6.24 8.89 23.33
C LEU A 95 -7.03 8.50 24.57
N ASN A 96 -7.48 9.47 25.34
CA ASN A 96 -8.28 9.28 26.54
C ASN A 96 -9.50 10.21 26.48
N ASP A 97 -10.69 9.69 26.61
CA ASP A 97 -11.98 10.42 26.58
C ASP A 97 -12.07 11.61 27.59
N ASP A 98 -10.96 12.01 28.22
CA ASP A 98 -10.83 13.12 29.17
C ASP A 98 -10.01 14.32 28.62
N GLY A 99 -9.49 14.22 27.36
CA GLY A 99 -8.68 15.26 26.73
C GLY A 99 -7.30 15.45 27.37
N SER A 100 -6.76 14.44 28.04
CA SER A 100 -5.47 14.55 28.75
C SER A 100 -4.27 14.20 27.89
N ASP A 101 -4.45 13.44 26.82
CA ASP A 101 -3.40 12.97 25.93
C ASP A 101 -3.80 13.19 24.46
N ASP A 102 -4.09 14.46 24.11
CA ASP A 102 -4.43 14.85 22.75
C ASP A 102 -3.18 14.87 21.88
N ILE A 103 -3.27 14.26 20.70
CA ILE A 103 -2.29 14.37 19.64
C ILE A 103 -2.87 15.29 18.56
N ASP A 104 -2.14 16.33 18.16
CA ASP A 104 -2.45 17.22 17.04
C ASP A 104 -1.12 17.55 16.34
N GLU A 105 -0.69 16.63 15.49
CA GLU A 105 0.61 16.70 14.82
C GLU A 105 0.46 16.60 13.29
N ASN A 106 1.37 17.28 12.58
CA ASN A 106 1.46 17.18 11.13
C ASN A 106 2.90 17.42 10.65
N GLY A 107 3.33 16.65 9.64
CA GLY A 107 4.69 16.73 9.14
C GLY A 107 5.00 15.62 8.15
N LEU A 108 6.28 15.42 7.90
CA LEU A 108 6.73 14.27 7.12
C LEU A 108 6.54 13.00 7.96
N GLY A 109 5.96 12.00 7.35
CA GLY A 109 5.89 10.65 7.89
C GLY A 109 7.04 9.78 7.36
N ASP A 110 7.01 8.51 7.70
CA ASP A 110 8.00 7.53 7.25
C ASP A 110 7.94 7.31 5.74
N TRP A 111 9.11 7.20 5.14
CA TRP A 111 9.26 6.86 3.74
C TRP A 111 9.52 5.37 3.57
N ASP A 112 9.20 4.83 2.41
CA ASP A 112 9.63 3.49 2.04
C ASP A 112 10.15 3.41 0.61
N MET A 113 11.06 2.46 0.43
CA MET A 113 11.63 2.10 -0.87
C MET A 113 11.43 0.61 -1.12
N ARG A 114 11.02 0.25 -2.33
CA ARG A 114 10.85 -1.15 -2.72
C ARG A 114 11.61 -1.48 -3.99
N PHE A 115 12.26 -2.62 -3.98
CA PHE A 115 12.94 -3.22 -5.12
C PHE A 115 12.28 -4.54 -5.43
N LEU A 116 11.76 -4.72 -6.65
CA LEU A 116 11.13 -5.95 -7.11
C LEU A 116 11.79 -6.46 -8.38
N THR A 117 11.82 -7.78 -8.53
CA THR A 117 12.22 -8.46 -9.77
C THR A 117 11.31 -9.66 -10.05
N VAL A 118 11.14 -9.99 -11.33
CA VAL A 118 10.43 -11.19 -11.77
C VAL A 118 11.41 -12.34 -11.85
N LEU A 119 11.20 -13.40 -11.06
CA LEU A 119 12.05 -14.60 -11.04
C LEU A 119 11.72 -15.52 -12.23
N SER A 120 10.44 -15.66 -12.55
CA SER A 120 9.97 -16.50 -13.65
C SER A 120 8.63 -16.00 -14.20
N LEU A 121 8.43 -16.18 -15.49
CA LEU A 121 7.16 -15.93 -16.18
C LEU A 121 6.92 -17.04 -17.19
N ASP A 122 5.92 -17.88 -16.94
CA ASP A 122 5.43 -18.86 -17.88
C ASP A 122 4.22 -18.31 -18.66
N LYS A 123 4.45 -17.89 -19.89
CA LYS A 123 3.40 -17.35 -20.77
C LYS A 123 2.35 -18.39 -21.18
N THR A 124 2.67 -19.68 -21.07
CA THR A 124 1.76 -20.76 -21.46
C THR A 124 0.70 -21.01 -20.40
N THR A 125 1.11 -21.02 -19.15
CA THR A 125 0.20 -21.20 -18.00
C THR A 125 -0.32 -19.87 -17.46
N GLY A 126 0.30 -18.75 -17.84
CA GLY A 126 0.00 -17.43 -17.30
C GLY A 126 0.42 -17.28 -15.84
N GLN A 127 1.49 -17.97 -15.43
CA GLN A 127 2.00 -17.92 -14.05
C GLN A 127 3.32 -17.15 -13.98
N ALA A 128 3.51 -16.43 -12.90
CA ALA A 128 4.77 -15.76 -12.61
C ALA A 128 5.13 -15.83 -11.12
N TRP A 129 6.41 -15.71 -10.84
CA TRP A 129 6.95 -15.48 -9.51
C TRP A 129 7.75 -14.19 -9.51
N ALA A 130 7.57 -13.39 -8.48
CA ALA A 130 8.34 -12.19 -8.22
C ALA A 130 8.83 -12.18 -6.79
N THR A 131 9.94 -11.50 -6.55
CA THR A 131 10.50 -11.29 -5.21
C THR A 131 11.06 -9.90 -5.09
N GLY A 132 11.23 -9.44 -3.87
CA GLY A 132 11.80 -8.13 -3.61
C GLY A 132 12.13 -7.88 -2.17
N LEU A 133 12.61 -6.67 -1.96
CA LEU A 133 12.89 -6.12 -0.65
C LEU A 133 12.23 -4.75 -0.55
N GLU A 134 11.53 -4.51 0.52
CA GLU A 134 11.04 -3.20 0.92
C GLU A 134 11.85 -2.72 2.13
N VAL A 135 12.26 -1.45 2.11
CA VAL A 135 12.98 -0.79 3.19
C VAL A 135 12.08 0.33 3.68
N PHE A 136 11.67 0.24 4.91
CA PHE A 136 10.91 1.27 5.62
C PHE A 136 11.92 2.11 6.39
N LEU A 137 11.92 3.43 6.16
CA LEU A 137 12.87 4.34 6.74
C LEU A 137 12.18 5.14 7.83
N ASP A 138 12.80 5.22 8.97
CA ASP A 138 12.43 6.15 10.01
C ASP A 138 12.85 7.57 9.58
N THR A 139 11.90 8.33 9.08
CA THR A 139 12.09 9.69 8.54
C THR A 139 11.01 10.66 8.97
N ALA A 140 10.15 10.25 9.89
CA ALA A 140 9.12 11.11 10.41
C ALA A 140 9.69 12.32 11.16
N ASP A 141 9.01 13.47 11.03
CA ASP A 141 9.44 14.70 11.73
C ASP A 141 9.12 14.63 13.24
N GLU A 142 8.07 13.89 13.61
CA GLU A 142 7.57 13.75 14.98
C GLU A 142 7.21 12.30 15.29
N ASP A 143 7.31 11.90 16.51
CA ASP A 143 7.07 10.55 17.01
C ASP A 143 5.69 9.97 16.64
N ALA A 144 4.67 10.82 16.62
CA ALA A 144 3.31 10.42 16.28
C ALA A 144 3.08 10.22 14.78
N LEU A 145 4.04 10.61 13.92
CA LEU A 145 3.91 10.57 12.45
C LEU A 145 4.63 9.39 11.81
N GLY A 146 5.40 8.62 12.60
CA GLY A 146 6.18 7.49 12.11
C GLY A 146 6.26 6.32 13.08
N SER A 147 6.91 5.26 12.63
CA SER A 147 7.09 4.04 13.43
C SER A 147 8.24 4.14 14.44
N GLY A 148 9.15 5.13 14.28
CA GLY A 148 10.39 5.21 15.06
C GLY A 148 11.32 4.01 14.83
N ALA A 149 11.18 3.30 13.69
CA ALA A 149 11.98 2.14 13.38
C ALA A 149 12.32 2.05 11.89
N THR A 150 13.58 1.77 11.58
CA THR A 150 13.99 1.36 10.24
C THR A 150 13.82 -0.14 10.10
N SER A 151 13.00 -0.57 9.11
CA SER A 151 12.65 -1.97 8.94
C SER A 151 12.95 -2.49 7.54
N LEU A 152 13.17 -3.81 7.43
CA LEU A 152 13.33 -4.52 6.18
C LEU A 152 12.16 -5.50 5.99
N GLY A 153 11.60 -5.52 4.76
CA GLY A 153 10.50 -6.40 4.38
C GLY A 153 10.84 -7.22 3.13
N PRO A 154 11.61 -8.34 3.23
CA PRO A 154 11.70 -9.28 2.12
C PRO A 154 10.31 -9.85 1.79
N GLN A 155 10.03 -9.98 0.47
CA GLN A 155 8.70 -10.36 -0.01
C GLN A 155 8.78 -11.27 -1.23
N VAL A 156 7.75 -12.09 -1.40
CA VAL A 156 7.56 -12.95 -2.56
C VAL A 156 6.10 -12.94 -3.00
N PHE A 157 5.88 -12.96 -4.31
CA PHE A 157 4.54 -13.02 -4.92
C PHE A 157 4.47 -14.18 -5.90
N TRP A 158 3.35 -14.88 -5.88
CA TRP A 158 2.94 -15.74 -6.99
C TRP A 158 1.80 -15.05 -7.73
N VAL A 159 1.87 -15.03 -9.06
CA VAL A 159 0.89 -14.34 -9.90
C VAL A 159 0.27 -15.33 -10.87
N GLN A 160 -1.05 -15.38 -10.91
CA GLN A 160 -1.82 -16.10 -11.92
C GLN A 160 -2.59 -15.11 -12.77
N PHE A 161 -2.26 -15.05 -14.06
CA PHE A 161 -3.05 -14.27 -15.02
C PHE A 161 -4.26 -15.07 -15.51
N PHE A 162 -5.36 -14.36 -15.71
CA PHE A 162 -6.55 -14.88 -16.37
C PHE A 162 -7.13 -13.81 -17.31
N LYS A 163 -8.20 -14.16 -18.05
CA LYS A 163 -8.81 -13.23 -19.00
C LYS A 163 -9.29 -11.94 -18.30
N GLY A 164 -8.59 -10.85 -18.57
CA GLY A 164 -8.91 -9.52 -18.06
C GLY A 164 -8.55 -9.27 -16.60
N GLY A 165 -7.62 -10.05 -16.02
CA GLY A 165 -7.22 -9.81 -14.63
C GLY A 165 -6.06 -10.67 -14.17
N LEU A 166 -5.79 -10.61 -12.86
CA LEU A 166 -4.81 -11.44 -12.18
C LEU A 166 -5.24 -11.71 -10.73
N PHE A 167 -4.67 -12.77 -10.17
CA PHE A 167 -4.63 -13.05 -8.75
C PHE A 167 -3.16 -13.16 -8.34
N ALA A 168 -2.76 -12.44 -7.31
CA ALA A 168 -1.36 -12.33 -6.92
C ALA A 168 -1.20 -12.37 -5.39
N PRO A 169 -1.30 -13.55 -4.76
CA PRO A 169 -0.98 -13.69 -3.36
C PRO A 169 0.50 -13.38 -3.11
N GLY A 170 0.76 -12.67 -2.03
CA GLY A 170 2.07 -12.28 -1.56
C GLY A 170 2.32 -12.66 -0.12
N LEU A 171 3.57 -12.79 0.23
CA LEU A 171 4.06 -12.95 1.59
C LEU A 171 5.20 -11.97 1.81
N GLN A 172 5.12 -11.18 2.88
CA GLN A 172 6.20 -10.31 3.36
C GLN A 172 6.49 -10.64 4.82
N TYR A 173 7.77 -10.65 5.17
CA TYR A 173 8.22 -10.67 6.56
C TYR A 173 8.92 -9.35 6.84
N LYS A 174 8.34 -8.50 7.68
CA LYS A 174 8.88 -7.20 8.06
C LYS A 174 9.51 -7.31 9.43
N PHE A 175 10.74 -6.82 9.57
CA PHE A 175 11.47 -6.77 10.85
C PHE A 175 12.31 -5.50 10.92
N SER A 176 12.42 -4.92 12.10
CA SER A 176 13.25 -3.76 12.36
C SER A 176 14.74 -4.13 12.39
N VAL A 177 15.57 -3.17 12.02
CA VAL A 177 17.04 -3.28 12.06
C VAL A 177 17.66 -2.15 12.86
N ASP A 178 16.89 -1.10 13.13
CA ASP A 178 17.25 0.05 13.94
C ASP A 178 15.98 0.66 14.51
N GLU A 179 15.94 0.94 15.81
CA GLU A 179 14.80 1.54 16.51
C GLU A 179 15.27 2.71 17.36
N ASP A 180 14.41 3.72 17.52
CA ASP A 180 14.61 4.80 18.46
C ASP A 180 14.47 4.34 19.91
N ASP A 181 15.16 5.04 20.83
CA ASP A 181 15.08 4.74 22.27
C ASP A 181 13.61 4.78 22.77
N GLY A 182 13.12 3.63 23.21
CA GLY A 182 11.77 3.50 23.77
C GLY A 182 10.67 3.14 22.75
N ARG A 183 11.05 2.85 21.54
CA ARG A 183 10.16 2.26 20.52
C ARG A 183 10.22 0.74 20.57
N ASP A 184 9.11 0.12 20.19
CA ASP A 184 9.01 -1.33 20.10
C ASP A 184 9.67 -1.85 18.82
N GLU A 185 10.24 -3.05 18.88
CA GLU A 185 10.71 -3.76 17.69
C GLU A 185 9.55 -4.01 16.73
N VAL A 186 9.84 -4.11 15.45
CA VAL A 186 8.84 -4.50 14.44
C VAL A 186 9.13 -5.93 14.02
N GLU A 187 8.18 -6.82 14.20
CA GLU A 187 8.24 -8.19 13.69
C GLU A 187 6.86 -8.61 13.17
N GLN A 188 6.65 -8.50 11.86
CA GLN A 188 5.35 -8.73 11.23
C GLN A 188 5.42 -9.71 10.07
N ILE A 189 4.42 -10.57 9.96
CA ILE A 189 4.14 -11.37 8.76
C ILE A 189 2.89 -10.80 8.10
N LEU A 190 3.02 -10.43 6.85
CA LEU A 190 1.93 -9.91 6.02
C LEU A 190 1.63 -10.89 4.88
N ILE A 191 0.39 -11.28 4.75
CA ILE A 191 -0.12 -12.09 3.63
C ILE A 191 -1.10 -11.23 2.84
N ASP A 192 -0.74 -10.89 1.61
CA ASP A 192 -1.57 -10.16 0.65
C ASP A 192 -2.33 -11.11 -0.26
N LEU A 193 -3.59 -10.82 -0.59
CA LEU A 193 -4.40 -11.62 -1.51
C LEU A 193 -4.90 -10.76 -2.69
N ASN A 194 -3.97 -10.14 -3.38
CA ASN A 194 -4.23 -9.21 -4.48
C ASN A 194 -5.07 -9.82 -5.61
N TYR A 195 -6.22 -9.23 -5.91
CA TYR A 195 -7.06 -9.60 -7.04
C TYR A 195 -7.42 -8.37 -7.87
N LEU A 196 -7.10 -8.41 -9.17
CA LEU A 196 -7.40 -7.36 -10.13
C LEU A 196 -8.32 -7.89 -11.23
N LYS A 197 -9.36 -7.14 -11.54
CA LYS A 197 -10.25 -7.37 -12.67
C LYS A 197 -10.47 -6.09 -13.47
N MET A 198 -10.05 -6.12 -14.74
CA MET A 198 -10.36 -5.05 -15.71
C MET A 198 -11.77 -5.25 -16.27
N ALA A 199 -12.47 -4.16 -16.55
CA ALA A 199 -13.66 -4.17 -17.37
C ALA A 199 -13.33 -4.59 -18.82
N ASP A 200 -14.32 -5.05 -19.57
CA ASP A 200 -14.12 -5.52 -20.94
C ASP A 200 -13.61 -4.43 -21.90
N ASP A 201 -14.01 -3.17 -21.65
CA ASP A 201 -13.54 -1.99 -22.38
C ASP A 201 -12.12 -1.53 -21.99
N LYS A 202 -11.56 -2.07 -20.89
CA LYS A 202 -10.27 -1.73 -20.29
C LYS A 202 -10.14 -0.27 -19.85
N LEU A 203 -11.26 0.41 -19.63
CA LEU A 203 -11.30 1.79 -19.20
C LEU A 203 -11.56 1.93 -17.69
N SER A 204 -11.91 0.83 -17.03
CA SER A 204 -12.07 0.77 -15.58
C SER A 204 -11.58 -0.56 -15.03
N TRP A 205 -11.36 -0.59 -13.73
CA TRP A 205 -10.96 -1.82 -13.03
C TRP A 205 -11.55 -1.86 -11.63
N PHE A 206 -11.59 -3.08 -11.12
CA PHE A 206 -11.78 -3.38 -9.71
C PHE A 206 -10.55 -4.10 -9.18
N PHE A 207 -10.06 -3.68 -8.05
CA PHE A 207 -8.97 -4.33 -7.34
C PHE A 207 -9.40 -4.55 -5.89
N THR A 208 -8.98 -5.65 -5.31
CA THR A 208 -9.12 -5.90 -3.87
C THR A 208 -7.87 -6.54 -3.34
N ASP A 209 -7.51 -6.17 -2.13
CA ASP A 209 -6.34 -6.66 -1.42
C ASP A 209 -6.71 -6.97 0.03
N PRO A 210 -7.28 -8.15 0.28
CA PRO A 210 -7.37 -8.67 1.63
C PRO A 210 -5.98 -8.99 2.17
N GLN A 211 -5.65 -8.42 3.30
CA GLN A 211 -4.36 -8.56 4.00
C GLN A 211 -4.59 -9.22 5.34
N LEU A 212 -3.78 -10.20 5.68
CA LEU A 212 -3.70 -10.79 7.01
C LEU A 212 -2.35 -10.39 7.60
N ILE A 213 -2.38 -9.77 8.76
CA ILE A 213 -1.20 -9.25 9.44
C ILE A 213 -1.10 -9.95 10.79
N PHE A 214 0.06 -10.55 11.01
CA PHE A 214 0.45 -11.18 12.26
C PHE A 214 1.61 -10.34 12.81
N ASP A 215 1.35 -9.59 13.86
CA ASP A 215 2.35 -8.81 14.56
C ASP A 215 2.82 -9.60 15.76
N ASN A 216 4.05 -10.14 15.67
CA ASN A 216 4.59 -11.02 16.69
C ASN A 216 5.05 -10.23 17.91
N GLU A 217 5.48 -9.00 17.77
CA GLU A 217 5.93 -8.18 18.91
C GLU A 217 4.74 -7.72 19.74
N ALA A 218 3.70 -7.19 19.09
CA ALA A 218 2.49 -6.76 19.77
C ALA A 218 1.56 -7.91 20.20
N ASP A 219 1.83 -9.16 19.78
CA ASP A 219 0.97 -10.36 19.98
C ASP A 219 -0.47 -10.11 19.50
N VAL A 220 -0.62 -9.47 18.34
CA VAL A 220 -1.92 -9.16 17.72
C VAL A 220 -2.03 -9.69 16.31
N GLU A 221 -3.25 -10.07 15.92
CA GLU A 221 -3.60 -10.50 14.59
C GLU A 221 -4.77 -9.67 14.08
N TYR A 222 -4.65 -9.14 12.86
CA TYR A 222 -5.73 -8.39 12.25
C TYR A 222 -5.78 -8.56 10.73
N ALA A 223 -6.91 -8.24 10.16
CA ALA A 223 -7.10 -8.25 8.72
C ALA A 223 -7.50 -6.85 8.22
N ILE A 224 -7.00 -6.48 7.05
CA ILE A 224 -7.43 -5.30 6.32
C ILE A 224 -7.99 -5.76 4.97
N VAL A 225 -9.03 -5.13 4.50
CA VAL A 225 -9.58 -5.38 3.16
C VAL A 225 -9.67 -4.06 2.42
N ASP A 226 -8.81 -3.91 1.43
CA ASP A 226 -8.87 -2.81 0.48
C ASP A 226 -9.77 -3.16 -0.70
N LEU A 227 -10.67 -2.25 -1.06
CA LEU A 227 -11.51 -2.35 -2.23
C LEU A 227 -11.26 -1.11 -3.10
N GLU A 228 -10.78 -1.32 -4.33
CA GLU A 228 -10.45 -0.21 -5.22
C GLU A 228 -11.29 -0.25 -6.49
N TRP A 229 -11.85 0.88 -6.85
CA TRP A 229 -12.43 1.12 -8.17
C TRP A 229 -11.64 2.22 -8.86
N GLY A 230 -11.16 1.91 -10.05
CA GLY A 230 -10.35 2.83 -10.81
C GLY A 230 -10.85 3.03 -12.24
N TRP A 231 -10.50 4.19 -12.80
CA TRP A 231 -10.91 4.59 -14.15
C TRP A 231 -9.75 5.26 -14.88
N MET A 232 -9.62 4.92 -16.17
CA MET A 232 -8.73 5.62 -17.07
C MET A 232 -9.34 6.97 -17.44
N MET A 233 -8.61 8.05 -17.27
CA MET A 233 -9.10 9.39 -17.63
C MET A 233 -9.35 9.55 -19.13
N ALA A 234 -8.72 8.73 -19.97
CA ALA A 234 -9.01 8.66 -21.40
C ALA A 234 -10.48 8.36 -21.72
N ASN A 235 -11.26 7.82 -20.76
CA ASN A 235 -12.71 7.63 -20.88
C ASN A 235 -13.48 8.96 -21.01
N TRP A 236 -12.96 10.02 -20.40
CA TRP A 236 -13.60 11.35 -20.42
C TRP A 236 -12.81 12.36 -21.25
N ASN A 237 -11.51 12.23 -21.33
CA ASN A 237 -10.63 13.08 -22.11
C ASN A 237 -9.61 12.21 -22.89
N PRO A 238 -9.78 12.04 -24.21
CA PRO A 238 -8.88 11.26 -25.04
C PRO A 238 -7.42 11.71 -25.01
N ASP A 239 -7.15 12.96 -24.63
CA ASP A 239 -5.79 13.50 -24.53
C ASP A 239 -5.10 13.11 -23.21
N ALA A 240 -5.86 12.65 -22.23
CA ALA A 240 -5.36 12.20 -20.92
C ALA A 240 -4.94 10.72 -20.95
N LYS A 241 -4.29 10.27 -22.03
CA LYS A 241 -3.82 8.89 -22.17
C LYS A 241 -2.77 8.55 -21.11
N GLY A 242 -2.98 7.41 -20.45
CA GLY A 242 -2.09 6.93 -19.40
C GLY A 242 -2.31 7.59 -18.05
N GLN A 243 -3.32 8.45 -17.90
CA GLN A 243 -3.75 8.98 -16.62
C GLN A 243 -4.95 8.19 -16.11
N SER A 244 -5.01 8.00 -14.81
CA SER A 244 -6.12 7.33 -14.15
C SER A 244 -6.37 7.94 -12.78
N PHE A 245 -7.55 7.66 -12.24
CA PHE A 245 -7.85 7.92 -10.84
C PHE A 245 -8.56 6.70 -10.24
N TYR A 246 -8.50 6.56 -8.94
CA TYR A 246 -9.20 5.53 -8.23
C TYR A 246 -9.70 6.01 -6.86
N VAL A 247 -10.66 5.28 -6.32
CA VAL A 247 -11.14 5.40 -4.95
C VAL A 247 -10.95 4.05 -4.28
N ARG A 248 -10.40 4.04 -3.07
CA ARG A 248 -10.10 2.82 -2.32
C ARG A 248 -10.60 2.94 -0.88
N PRO A 249 -11.84 2.49 -0.56
CA PRO A 249 -12.22 2.24 0.82
C PRO A 249 -11.45 1.05 1.38
N SER A 250 -11.05 1.16 2.64
CA SER A 250 -10.33 0.14 3.39
C SER A 250 -11.06 -0.14 4.70
N PHE A 251 -11.12 -1.41 5.09
CA PHE A 251 -11.82 -1.86 6.29
C PHE A 251 -10.88 -2.74 7.10
N GLY A 252 -10.62 -2.36 8.35
CA GLY A 252 -9.87 -3.19 9.29
C GLY A 252 -10.81 -4.03 10.16
N VAL A 253 -10.45 -5.30 10.38
CA VAL A 253 -11.15 -6.23 11.27
C VAL A 253 -10.11 -7.00 12.09
N GLY A 254 -10.24 -6.98 13.39
CA GLY A 254 -9.34 -7.74 14.28
C GLY A 254 -9.36 -7.21 15.70
N ALA A 255 -8.74 -7.97 16.61
CA ALA A 255 -8.54 -7.54 17.97
C ALA A 255 -7.51 -6.41 17.98
N ASP A 256 -7.85 -5.36 18.71
CA ASP A 256 -7.01 -4.26 19.12
C ASP A 256 -5.85 -3.92 18.15
N ARG A 257 -6.19 -3.20 17.09
CA ARG A 257 -5.17 -2.59 16.25
C ARG A 257 -4.30 -1.72 17.17
N PRO A 258 -2.96 -1.93 17.20
CA PRO A 258 -2.10 -1.01 17.93
C PRO A 258 -2.38 0.41 17.43
N THR A 259 -2.71 1.30 18.33
CA THR A 259 -2.92 2.73 18.03
C THR A 259 -1.60 3.46 17.80
N GLU A 260 -0.49 2.72 17.88
CA GLU A 260 0.87 3.22 17.75
C GLU A 260 1.48 2.62 16.48
N GLY A 261 1.75 3.48 15.51
CA GLY A 261 2.40 3.07 14.28
C GLY A 261 3.16 4.19 13.63
#